data_d78bfdde3a12c5a609458a4e95bc90bc
#
_entry.id   d78bfdde3a12c5a609458a4e95bc90bc
#
_cell.length_a   1.000
_cell.length_b   1.000
_cell.length_c   1.000
_cell.angle_alpha   90.00
_cell.angle_beta   90.00
_cell.angle_gamma   90.00
#
_symmetry.space_group_name_H-M   'P 1'
#
loop_
_entity.id
_entity.type
_entity.pdbx_description
1 polymer ?
#
loop_
_entity_poly.entity_id
_entity_poly.type
_entity_poly.pdbx_seq_one_letter_code
_entity_poly.pdbx_strand_id
1 'polypeptide(L)' 'MNIRTDSREKMIKAASRLFQMQGYHATGLNEILKKSDAPKGSLYYYFPKGKEELALAAIGLASDIIQNKIRASLSM' A
#
# COMPACT_ATOMS: atom_id res chain seq x y z
N MET A 1 -9.50 17.41 4.24
CA MET A 1 -8.86 16.16 3.79
C MET A 1 -7.61 16.48 3.00
N ASN A 2 -6.53 15.81 3.26
CA ASN A 2 -5.26 16.03 2.58
C ASN A 2 -5.15 15.13 1.35
N ILE A 3 -5.17 15.73 0.16
CA ILE A 3 -5.15 15.01 -1.12
C ILE A 3 -3.88 14.16 -1.25
N ARG A 4 -2.73 14.66 -0.75
CA ARG A 4 -1.45 13.94 -0.82
C ARG A 4 -1.49 12.66 0.01
N THR A 5 -2.00 12.75 1.24
CA THR A 5 -2.13 11.58 2.12
C THR A 5 -3.08 10.56 1.50
N ASP A 6 -4.15 11.04 0.88
CA ASP A 6 -5.13 10.20 0.20
C ASP A 6 -4.48 9.38 -0.92
N SER A 7 -3.66 10.03 -1.75
CA SER A 7 -2.97 9.36 -2.86
C SER A 7 -2.01 8.29 -2.36
N ARG A 8 -1.25 8.61 -1.32
CA ARG A 8 -0.30 7.66 -0.73
C ARG A 8 -1.01 6.42 -0.21
N GLU A 9 -2.07 6.63 0.56
CA GLU A 9 -2.84 5.52 1.12
C GLU A 9 -3.52 4.68 0.04
N LYS A 10 -4.05 5.33 -0.99
CA LYS A 10 -4.66 4.62 -2.11
C LYS A 10 -3.67 3.72 -2.81
N MET A 11 -2.44 4.20 -3.01
CA MET A 11 -1.39 3.41 -3.64
C MET A 11 -0.99 2.22 -2.77
N ILE A 12 -0.86 2.41 -1.46
CA ILE A 12 -0.51 1.34 -0.53
C ILE A 12 -1.61 0.27 -0.51
N LYS A 13 -2.87 0.68 -0.45
CA LYS A 13 -4.00 -0.24 -0.44
C LYS A 13 -4.09 -1.03 -1.75
N ALA A 14 -3.92 -0.34 -2.88
CA ALA A 14 -3.95 -1.00 -4.19
C ALA A 14 -2.80 -2.00 -4.32
N ALA A 15 -1.60 -1.61 -3.91
CA ALA A 15 -0.43 -2.48 -3.96
C ALA A 15 -0.62 -3.71 -3.06
N SER A 16 -1.07 -3.50 -1.83
CA SER A 16 -1.33 -4.59 -0.89
C SER A 16 -2.31 -5.60 -1.47
N ARG A 17 -3.39 -5.12 -2.04
CA ARG A 17 -4.42 -5.97 -2.62
C ARG A 17 -3.89 -6.77 -3.81
N LEU A 18 -3.16 -6.12 -4.70
CA LEU A 18 -2.59 -6.78 -5.87
C LEU A 18 -1.53 -7.80 -5.49
N PHE A 19 -0.68 -7.47 -4.50
CA PHE A 19 0.32 -8.41 -4.00
C PHE A 19 -0.33 -9.66 -3.41
N GLN A 20 -1.44 -9.50 -2.69
CA GLN A 20 -2.17 -10.62 -2.12
C GLN A 20 -2.85 -11.48 -3.20
N MET A 21 -3.39 -10.83 -4.22
CA MET A 21 -4.13 -11.52 -5.27
C MET A 21 -3.24 -12.26 -6.26
N GLN A 22 -2.14 -11.66 -6.65
CA GLN A 22 -1.32 -12.21 -7.75
C GLN A 22 0.17 -12.31 -7.42
N GLY A 23 0.59 -11.89 -6.24
CA GLY A 23 1.98 -11.98 -5.82
C GLY A 23 2.81 -10.76 -6.21
N TYR A 24 3.94 -10.59 -5.51
CA TYR A 24 4.82 -9.45 -5.69
C TYR A 24 5.38 -9.36 -7.12
N HIS A 25 5.95 -10.48 -7.60
CA HIS A 25 6.59 -10.48 -8.92
C HIS A 25 5.63 -10.28 -10.08
N ALA A 26 4.39 -10.73 -9.92
CA ALA A 26 3.37 -10.60 -10.94
C ALA A 26 2.67 -9.24 -10.96
N THR A 27 2.97 -8.38 -10.00
CA THR A 27 2.34 -7.07 -9.88
C THR A 27 3.25 -5.99 -10.45
N GLY A 28 2.75 -5.23 -11.42
CA GLY A 28 3.50 -4.11 -12.00
C GLY A 28 3.09 -2.77 -11.43
N LEU A 29 4.01 -1.79 -11.47
CA LEU A 29 3.72 -0.44 -11.01
C LEU A 29 2.56 0.21 -11.76
N ASN A 30 2.46 -0.06 -13.05
CA ASN A 30 1.36 0.48 -13.87
C ASN A 30 0.00 -0.03 -13.40
N GLU A 31 -0.06 -1.28 -12.98
CA GLU A 31 -1.28 -1.85 -12.42
C GLU A 31 -1.68 -1.16 -11.12
N ILE A 32 -0.70 -0.90 -10.26
CA ILE A 32 -0.92 -0.22 -8.99
C ILE A 32 -1.44 1.19 -9.23
N LEU A 33 -0.82 1.92 -10.16
CA LEU A 33 -1.26 3.27 -10.51
C LEU A 33 -2.68 3.28 -11.07
N LYS A 34 -2.97 2.35 -11.95
CA LYS A 34 -4.30 2.23 -12.56
C LYS A 34 -5.36 1.92 -11.51
N LYS A 35 -5.07 0.98 -10.61
CA LYS A 35 -5.99 0.57 -9.56
C LYS A 35 -6.22 1.67 -8.53
N SER A 36 -5.18 2.42 -8.19
CA SER A 36 -5.25 3.49 -7.20
C SER A 36 -5.75 4.81 -7.78
N ASP A 37 -5.83 4.92 -9.11
CA ASP A 37 -6.20 6.14 -9.81
C ASP A 37 -5.31 7.32 -9.41
N ALA A 38 -4.03 7.05 -9.23
CA ALA A 38 -3.05 8.05 -8.83
C ALA A 38 -2.13 8.43 -9.99
N PRO A 39 -1.65 9.68 -10.05
CA PRO A 39 -0.69 10.08 -11.06
C PRO A 39 0.67 9.40 -10.85
N LYS A 40 1.35 9.08 -11.95
CA LYS A 40 2.66 8.43 -11.90
C LYS A 40 3.68 9.22 -11.08
N GLY A 41 3.64 10.55 -11.18
CA GLY A 41 4.53 11.41 -10.42
C GLY A 41 4.36 11.28 -8.91
N SER A 42 3.12 11.05 -8.47
CA SER A 42 2.86 10.84 -7.05
C SER A 42 3.52 9.59 -6.52
N LEU A 43 3.56 8.52 -7.33
CA LEU A 43 4.20 7.28 -6.92
C LEU A 43 5.67 7.50 -6.61
N TYR A 44 6.41 8.13 -7.52
CA TYR A 44 7.83 8.37 -7.32
C TYR A 44 8.12 9.43 -6.27
N TYR A 45 7.16 10.30 -6.00
CA TYR A 45 7.27 11.26 -4.91
C TYR A 45 7.25 10.59 -3.54
N TYR A 46 6.30 9.69 -3.33
CA TYR A 46 6.15 8.99 -2.05
C TYR A 46 7.04 7.75 -1.94
N PHE A 47 7.30 7.10 -3.06
CA PHE A 47 8.03 5.84 -3.10
C PHE A 47 9.13 5.92 -4.18
N PRO A 48 10.24 6.63 -3.88
CA PRO A 48 11.32 6.82 -4.88
C PRO A 48 11.89 5.51 -5.42
N LYS A 49 11.90 4.46 -4.62
CA LYS A 49 12.37 3.14 -5.05
C LYS A 49 11.27 2.30 -5.69
N GLY A 50 10.07 2.86 -5.82
CA GLY A 50 8.99 2.24 -6.54
C GLY A 50 8.36 1.05 -5.83
N LYS A 51 8.29 -0.07 -6.54
CA LYS A 51 7.58 -1.27 -6.08
C LYS A 51 8.10 -1.81 -4.76
N GLU A 52 9.40 -1.77 -4.54
CA GLU A 52 10.02 -2.25 -3.31
C GLU A 52 9.55 -1.46 -2.10
N GLU A 53 9.54 -0.14 -2.19
CA GLU A 53 9.07 0.71 -1.11
C GLU A 53 7.57 0.53 -0.87
N LEU A 54 6.80 0.37 -1.94
CA LEU A 54 5.38 0.08 -1.82
C LEU A 54 5.14 -1.23 -1.09
N ALA A 55 5.93 -2.25 -1.38
CA ALA A 55 5.83 -3.55 -0.72
C ALA A 55 6.11 -3.43 0.78
N LEU A 56 7.14 -2.69 1.14
CA LEU A 56 7.48 -2.46 2.55
C LEU A 56 6.36 -1.71 3.27
N ALA A 57 5.80 -0.69 2.63
CA ALA A 57 4.69 0.07 3.20
C ALA A 57 3.44 -0.80 3.36
N ALA A 58 3.17 -1.67 2.40
CA ALA A 58 2.03 -2.58 2.44
C ALA A 58 2.17 -3.60 3.57
N ILE A 59 3.38 -4.12 3.78
CA ILE A 59 3.67 -5.04 4.88
C ILE A 59 3.47 -4.34 6.22
N GLY A 60 3.93 -3.10 6.33
CA GLY A 60 3.76 -2.30 7.54
C GLY A 60 2.29 -2.09 7.89
N LEU A 61 1.47 -1.79 6.88
CA LEU A 61 0.04 -1.62 7.07
C LEU A 61 -0.61 -2.92 7.56
N ALA A 62 -0.27 -4.04 6.96
CA ALA A 62 -0.80 -5.34 7.36
C ALA A 62 -0.39 -5.70 8.79
N SER A 63 0.86 -5.44 9.16
CA SER A 63 1.35 -5.68 10.52
C SER A 63 0.59 -4.84 11.54
N ASP A 64 0.35 -3.58 11.23
CA ASP A 64 -0.38 -2.68 12.12
C ASP A 64 -1.82 -3.17 12.34
N ILE A 65 -2.48 -3.62 11.30
CA ILE A 65 -3.83 -4.16 11.39
C ILE A 65 -3.86 -5.41 12.28
N ILE A 66 -2.90 -6.31 12.10
CA ILE A 66 -2.80 -7.53 12.90
C ILE A 66 -2.53 -7.20 14.37
N GLN A 67 -1.60 -6.30 14.64
CA GLN A 67 -1.27 -5.87 16.00
C GLN A 67 -2.46 -5.24 16.70
N ASN A 68 -3.21 -4.40 16.00
CA ASN A 68 -4.40 -3.78 16.56
C ASN A 68 -5.48 -4.81 16.90
N LYS A 69 -5.66 -5.82 16.07
CA LYS A 69 -6.60 -6.89 16.33
C LYS A 69 -6.20 -7.71 17.56
N ILE A 70 -4.93 -8.01 17.71
CA ILE A 70 -4.40 -8.75 18.85
C ILE A 70 -4.60 -7.93 20.12
N ARG A 71 -4.29 -6.65 20.10
CA ARG A 71 -4.49 -5.76 21.26
C ARG A 71 -5.94 -5.69 21.68
N ALA A 72 -6.83 -5.51 20.72
CA ALA A 72 -8.27 -5.48 21.00
C ALA A 72 -8.73 -6.77 21.65
N SER A 73 -8.21 -7.90 21.20
CA SER A 73 -8.51 -9.21 21.74
C SER A 73 -8.02 -9.36 23.19
N LEU A 74 -6.80 -8.85 23.46
CA LEU A 74 -6.20 -8.95 24.78
C LEU A 74 -6.79 -7.97 25.79
N SER A 75 -7.37 -6.87 25.29
CA SER A 75 -7.95 -5.83 26.15
C SER A 75 -9.30 -6.18 26.75
N MET A 76 -9.91 -7.24 26.28
CA MET A 76 -11.24 -7.63 26.74
C MET A 76 -11.24 -8.43 28.04
#